data_09be9cef964e499fa2698655b172ec40
#
_entry.id   09be9cef964e499fa2698655b172ec40
#
_cell.length_a   1.000
_cell.length_b   1.000
_cell.length_c   1.000
_cell.angle_alpha   90.00
_cell.angle_beta   90.00
_cell.angle_gamma   90.00
#
_symmetry.space_group_name_H-M   'P 1'
#
loop_
_entity.id
_entity.type
_entity.pdbx_description
1 polymer ?
#
loop_
_entity_poly.entity_id
_entity_poly.type
_entity_poly.pdbx_seq_one_letter_code
_entity_poly.pdbx_strand_id
1 'polypeptide(L)'
;MLKKLIIFFGVLMILGCGYKPVSVLTKEIIAEKVYVDVVIKKSDPANSVAIKDGFREAVIKRLNRDLSSQSDADTVIIANIANVVFVPTSFDRFGFVNAYEAQVSIDYKVKLSSGEPLNIIATGKSYFRMNRQVLDTIYTDSVITNQDRYNAIFEASKESFDELIAKLALKGYKLKKD
;
A
#
# COMPACT_ATOMS: atom_id res chain seq x y z
N MET A 1 2.55 16.38 50.91
CA MET A 1 2.94 17.18 49.73
C MET A 1 3.49 16.29 48.61
N LEU A 2 4.36 15.33 48.86
CA LEU A 2 4.98 14.45 47.86
C LEU A 2 3.97 13.68 46.99
N LYS A 3 2.90 13.11 47.57
CA LYS A 3 1.85 12.39 46.82
C LYS A 3 1.13 13.27 45.77
N LYS A 4 0.86 14.53 46.11
CA LYS A 4 0.23 15.48 45.17
C LYS A 4 1.16 15.87 44.03
N LEU A 5 2.48 15.94 44.27
CA LEU A 5 3.49 16.22 43.29
C LEU A 5 3.64 15.06 42.28
N ILE A 6 3.60 13.81 42.73
CA ILE A 6 3.68 12.61 41.92
C ILE A 6 2.44 12.51 40.98
N ILE A 7 1.24 12.80 41.52
CA ILE A 7 0.01 12.78 40.69
C ILE A 7 0.06 13.88 39.61
N PHE A 8 0.53 15.06 39.94
CA PHE A 8 0.66 16.18 39.04
C PHE A 8 1.65 15.85 37.90
N PHE A 9 2.80 15.23 38.21
CA PHE A 9 3.78 14.80 37.24
C PHE A 9 3.26 13.65 36.32
N GLY A 10 2.46 12.73 36.89
CA GLY A 10 1.80 11.66 36.14
C GLY A 10 0.78 12.18 35.12
N VAL A 11 0.01 13.21 35.46
CA VAL A 11 -0.96 13.85 34.55
C VAL A 11 -0.25 14.61 33.44
N LEU A 12 0.89 15.25 33.71
CA LEU A 12 1.68 15.97 32.68
C LEU A 12 2.24 15.03 31.60
N MET A 13 2.58 13.79 31.96
CA MET A 13 3.09 12.78 30.99
C MET A 13 2.02 12.27 30.02
N ILE A 14 0.73 12.36 30.39
CA ILE A 14 -0.38 11.91 29.53
C ILE A 14 -0.74 12.95 28.45
N LEU A 15 -0.41 14.21 28.65
CA LEU A 15 -0.72 15.31 27.72
C LEU A 15 0.29 15.48 26.58
N GLY A 16 1.39 14.69 26.55
CA GLY A 16 2.53 14.88 25.65
C GLY A 16 2.48 14.16 24.31
N CYS A 17 1.51 13.28 24.03
CA CYS A 17 1.49 12.54 22.79
C CYS A 17 0.65 13.24 21.72
N GLY A 18 1.26 14.23 21.06
CA GLY A 18 0.70 14.89 19.86
C GLY A 18 0.73 14.00 18.61
N TYR A 19 0.47 12.69 18.73
CA TYR A 19 0.39 11.77 17.59
C TYR A 19 -0.87 12.06 16.77
N LYS A 20 -0.68 12.65 15.58
CA LYS A 20 -1.74 12.71 14.57
C LYS A 20 -1.64 11.46 13.69
N PRO A 21 -2.65 10.59 13.66
CA PRO A 21 -2.65 9.43 12.76
C PRO A 21 -2.53 9.90 11.30
N VAL A 22 -1.80 9.15 10.49
CA VAL A 22 -1.60 9.43 9.05
C VAL A 22 -2.94 9.57 8.32
N SER A 23 -3.96 8.82 8.72
CA SER A 23 -5.32 8.92 8.20
C SER A 23 -5.99 10.28 8.39
N VAL A 24 -5.65 11.02 9.44
CA VAL A 24 -6.18 12.39 9.67
C VAL A 24 -5.46 13.38 8.77
N LEU A 25 -4.14 13.27 8.63
CA LEU A 25 -3.36 14.13 7.73
C LEU A 25 -3.76 13.94 6.27
N THR A 26 -4.04 12.71 5.87
CA THR A 26 -4.46 12.40 4.50
C THR A 26 -5.85 12.93 4.17
N LYS A 27 -6.78 12.96 5.15
CA LYS A 27 -8.11 13.55 4.96
C LYS A 27 -8.07 15.04 4.64
N GLU A 28 -7.03 15.75 5.08
CA GLU A 28 -6.83 17.17 4.77
C GLU A 28 -6.25 17.39 3.37
N ILE A 29 -5.59 16.39 2.78
CA ILE A 29 -4.84 16.49 1.51
C ILE A 29 -5.63 15.88 0.36
N ILE A 30 -6.26 14.72 0.58
CA ILE A 30 -7.03 13.98 -0.41
C ILE A 30 -8.50 14.35 -0.27
N ALA A 31 -9.08 14.88 -1.33
CA ALA A 31 -10.48 15.27 -1.39
C ALA A 31 -11.43 14.06 -1.24
N GLU A 32 -12.72 14.34 -1.13
CA GLU A 32 -13.75 13.33 -0.88
C GLU A 32 -13.96 12.42 -2.08
N LYS A 33 -13.93 12.99 -3.28
CA LYS A 33 -14.09 12.28 -4.55
C LYS A 33 -12.73 11.98 -5.17
N VAL A 34 -12.42 10.70 -5.29
CA VAL A 34 -11.13 10.22 -5.79
C VAL A 34 -11.34 9.39 -7.06
N TYR A 35 -10.63 9.76 -8.12
CA TYR A 35 -10.48 8.91 -9.29
C TYR A 35 -9.17 8.14 -9.21
N VAL A 36 -9.23 6.83 -9.39
CA VAL A 36 -8.04 5.96 -9.44
C VAL A 36 -8.04 5.18 -10.73
N ASP A 37 -6.96 5.27 -11.47
CA ASP A 37 -6.72 4.45 -12.64
C ASP A 37 -5.34 3.82 -12.64
N VAL A 38 -5.25 2.62 -13.22
CA VAL A 38 -4.01 1.87 -13.37
C VAL A 38 -3.74 1.72 -14.85
N VAL A 39 -2.59 2.21 -15.29
CA VAL A 39 -2.16 2.03 -16.69
C VAL A 39 -1.84 0.57 -16.93
N ILE A 40 -2.69 -0.09 -17.71
CA ILE A 40 -2.56 -1.52 -18.03
C ILE A 40 -1.40 -1.71 -19.00
N LYS A 41 -0.39 -2.46 -18.56
CA LYS A 41 0.67 -2.92 -19.46
C LYS A 41 0.15 -4.06 -20.33
N LYS A 42 0.19 -3.89 -21.64
CA LYS A 42 -0.21 -4.93 -22.62
C LYS A 42 0.60 -6.23 -22.48
N SER A 43 1.82 -6.14 -21.96
CA SER A 43 2.71 -7.28 -21.71
C SER A 43 2.33 -8.12 -20.48
N ASP A 44 1.56 -7.56 -19.54
CA ASP A 44 1.20 -8.24 -18.30
C ASP A 44 -0.18 -7.77 -17.78
N PRO A 45 -1.26 -8.15 -18.46
CA PRO A 45 -2.60 -7.68 -18.11
C PRO A 45 -3.09 -8.28 -16.79
N ALA A 46 -2.72 -9.51 -16.44
CA ALA A 46 -3.19 -10.19 -15.24
C ALA A 46 -2.70 -9.49 -13.96
N ASN A 47 -1.43 -9.10 -13.90
CA ASN A 47 -0.89 -8.33 -12.78
C ASN A 47 -1.55 -6.95 -12.68
N SER A 48 -1.87 -6.32 -13.80
CA SER A 48 -2.55 -5.03 -13.85
C SER A 48 -3.95 -5.07 -13.22
N VAL A 49 -4.69 -6.18 -13.41
CA VAL A 49 -6.01 -6.38 -12.79
C VAL A 49 -5.87 -6.49 -11.27
N ALA A 50 -4.97 -7.34 -10.77
CA ALA A 50 -4.74 -7.51 -9.34
C ALA A 50 -4.35 -6.18 -8.66
N ILE A 51 -3.50 -5.38 -9.31
CA ILE A 51 -3.08 -4.07 -8.82
C ILE A 51 -4.27 -3.10 -8.78
N LYS A 52 -5.08 -3.05 -9.84
CA LYS A 52 -6.27 -2.18 -9.90
C LYS A 52 -7.27 -2.51 -8.81
N ASP A 53 -7.54 -3.79 -8.58
CA ASP A 53 -8.45 -4.23 -7.55
C ASP A 53 -7.92 -3.91 -6.14
N GLY A 54 -6.62 -4.12 -5.89
CA GLY A 54 -5.96 -3.75 -4.64
C GLY A 54 -6.08 -2.25 -4.34
N PHE A 55 -5.90 -1.40 -5.34
CA PHE A 55 -6.06 0.05 -5.16
C PHE A 55 -7.49 0.48 -4.88
N ARG A 56 -8.45 -0.06 -5.62
CA ARG A 56 -9.87 0.26 -5.38
C ARG A 56 -10.27 -0.09 -3.96
N GLU A 57 -9.86 -1.27 -3.48
CA GLU A 57 -10.10 -1.66 -2.10
C GLU A 57 -9.39 -0.74 -1.10
N ALA A 58 -8.13 -0.37 -1.36
CA ALA A 58 -7.37 0.51 -0.49
C ALA A 58 -8.00 1.91 -0.38
N VAL A 59 -8.46 2.51 -1.49
CA VAL A 59 -9.18 3.80 -1.47
C VAL A 59 -10.43 3.72 -0.60
N ILE A 60 -11.27 2.70 -0.82
CA ILE A 60 -12.53 2.56 -0.09
C ILE A 60 -12.25 2.30 1.40
N LYS A 61 -11.40 1.31 1.72
CA LYS A 61 -11.22 0.86 3.11
C LYS A 61 -10.25 1.71 3.93
N ARG A 62 -9.20 2.25 3.30
CA ARG A 62 -8.14 2.99 4.02
C ARG A 62 -8.41 4.49 4.09
N LEU A 63 -8.86 5.08 2.98
CA LEU A 63 -9.16 6.50 2.92
C LEU A 63 -10.60 6.81 3.34
N ASN A 64 -11.49 5.82 3.29
CA ASN A 64 -12.95 6.04 3.45
C ASN A 64 -13.43 7.17 2.53
N ARG A 65 -13.08 7.05 1.23
CA ARG A 65 -13.38 8.00 0.18
C ARG A 65 -14.20 7.33 -0.92
N ASP A 66 -15.00 8.12 -1.62
CA ASP A 66 -15.82 7.65 -2.71
C ASP A 66 -15.01 7.63 -4.01
N LEU A 67 -15.10 6.49 -4.72
CA LEU A 67 -14.60 6.40 -6.09
C LEU A 67 -15.54 7.14 -7.02
N SER A 68 -15.00 8.04 -7.81
CA SER A 68 -15.76 8.85 -8.78
C SER A 68 -15.23 8.69 -10.20
N SER A 69 -15.97 9.23 -11.17
CA SER A 69 -15.47 9.37 -12.53
C SER A 69 -14.33 10.39 -12.60
N GLN A 70 -13.53 10.35 -13.64
CA GLN A 70 -12.42 11.28 -13.81
C GLN A 70 -12.89 12.75 -13.92
N SER A 71 -14.09 12.97 -14.47
CA SER A 71 -14.69 14.31 -14.62
C SER A 71 -15.14 14.91 -13.29
N ASP A 72 -15.53 14.06 -12.33
CA ASP A 72 -16.15 14.49 -11.08
C ASP A 72 -15.19 14.40 -9.89
N ALA A 73 -13.96 13.93 -10.13
CA ALA A 73 -12.95 13.74 -9.11
C ALA A 73 -12.19 15.02 -8.79
N ASP A 74 -12.11 15.33 -7.51
CA ASP A 74 -11.26 16.42 -7.00
C ASP A 74 -9.79 15.96 -6.83
N THR A 75 -9.58 14.66 -6.62
CA THR A 75 -8.25 14.05 -6.57
C THR A 75 -8.15 12.96 -7.63
N VAL A 76 -7.12 13.02 -8.48
CA VAL A 76 -6.85 12.03 -9.52
C VAL A 76 -5.53 11.33 -9.20
N ILE A 77 -5.58 9.99 -9.11
CA ILE A 77 -4.41 9.15 -8.88
C ILE A 77 -4.26 8.21 -10.07
N ILE A 78 -3.18 8.37 -10.82
CA ILE A 78 -2.83 7.48 -11.93
C ILE A 78 -1.60 6.67 -11.52
N ALA A 79 -1.73 5.35 -11.54
CA ALA A 79 -0.68 4.42 -11.18
C ALA A 79 -0.06 3.79 -12.44
N ASN A 80 1.25 3.96 -12.61
CA ASN A 80 2.03 3.29 -13.63
C ASN A 80 2.84 2.17 -12.97
N ILE A 81 2.61 0.93 -13.39
CA ILE A 81 3.33 -0.22 -12.85
C ILE A 81 4.79 -0.15 -13.31
N ALA A 82 5.71 0.11 -12.39
CA ALA A 82 7.14 0.12 -12.69
C ALA A 82 7.68 -1.31 -12.74
N ASN A 83 7.46 -2.09 -11.68
CA ASN A 83 7.98 -3.45 -11.55
C ASN A 83 7.11 -4.34 -10.67
N VAL A 84 7.07 -5.64 -10.98
CA VAL A 84 6.49 -6.71 -10.16
C VAL A 84 7.50 -7.86 -10.14
N VAL A 85 8.02 -8.19 -8.96
CA VAL A 85 8.98 -9.29 -8.78
C VAL A 85 8.58 -10.21 -7.64
N PHE A 86 8.95 -11.47 -7.75
CA PHE A 86 8.80 -12.48 -6.72
C PHE A 86 10.19 -12.92 -6.24
N VAL A 87 10.51 -12.61 -5.00
CA VAL A 87 11.80 -12.90 -4.40
C VAL A 87 11.67 -14.12 -3.49
N PRO A 88 12.43 -15.20 -3.68
CA PRO A 88 12.47 -16.30 -2.73
C PRO A 88 12.93 -15.83 -1.36
N THR A 89 12.20 -16.17 -0.29
CA THR A 89 12.51 -15.75 1.08
C THR A 89 12.79 -16.90 2.03
N SER A 90 12.35 -18.11 1.69
CA SER A 90 12.58 -19.29 2.53
C SER A 90 12.69 -20.55 1.67
N PHE A 91 13.50 -21.48 2.15
CA PHE A 91 13.76 -22.77 1.51
C PHE A 91 13.48 -23.90 2.49
N ASP A 92 13.07 -25.04 1.98
CA ASP A 92 12.92 -26.23 2.79
C ASP A 92 14.27 -26.95 3.00
N ARG A 93 14.24 -28.07 3.76
CA ARG A 93 15.42 -28.88 4.04
C ARG A 93 16.08 -29.52 2.79
N PHE A 94 15.40 -29.50 1.66
CA PHE A 94 15.88 -30.01 0.38
C PHE A 94 16.37 -28.93 -0.58
N GLY A 95 16.33 -27.65 -0.15
CA GLY A 95 16.76 -26.52 -0.95
C GLY A 95 15.71 -25.98 -1.91
N PHE A 96 14.46 -26.44 -1.83
CA PHE A 96 13.39 -25.90 -2.65
C PHE A 96 12.73 -24.68 -1.98
N VAL A 97 12.34 -23.70 -2.78
CA VAL A 97 11.64 -22.51 -2.28
C VAL A 97 10.29 -22.90 -1.71
N ASN A 98 10.02 -22.46 -0.47
CA ASN A 98 8.73 -22.67 0.20
C ASN A 98 8.02 -21.37 0.57
N ALA A 99 8.67 -20.20 0.41
CA ALA A 99 8.03 -18.91 0.58
C ALA A 99 8.63 -17.85 -0.36
N TYR A 100 7.79 -16.91 -0.78
CA TYR A 100 8.16 -15.78 -1.61
C TYR A 100 7.70 -14.47 -0.98
N GLU A 101 8.38 -13.37 -1.33
CA GLU A 101 7.95 -12.00 -1.18
C GLU A 101 7.58 -11.47 -2.57
N ALA A 102 6.33 -11.07 -2.77
CA ALA A 102 5.92 -10.28 -3.92
C ALA A 102 6.24 -8.80 -3.64
N GLN A 103 6.98 -8.16 -4.53
CA GLN A 103 7.27 -6.72 -4.47
C GLN A 103 6.63 -6.04 -5.67
N VAL A 104 5.81 -5.01 -5.40
CA VAL A 104 5.12 -4.21 -6.42
C VAL A 104 5.57 -2.76 -6.30
N SER A 105 6.32 -2.28 -7.29
CA SER A 105 6.78 -0.88 -7.36
C SER A 105 5.94 -0.11 -8.37
N ILE A 106 5.46 1.06 -7.98
CA ILE A 106 4.51 1.85 -8.75
C ILE A 106 4.90 3.32 -8.74
N ASP A 107 4.84 3.92 -9.94
CA ASP A 107 4.99 5.35 -10.15
C ASP A 107 3.61 6.00 -10.15
N TYR A 108 3.29 6.72 -9.09
CA TYR A 108 2.03 7.44 -8.96
C TYR A 108 2.14 8.86 -9.46
N LYS A 109 1.20 9.25 -10.32
CA LYS A 109 0.91 10.65 -10.64
C LYS A 109 -0.32 11.07 -9.88
N VAL A 110 -0.16 11.95 -8.90
CA VAL A 110 -1.25 12.44 -8.04
C VAL A 110 -1.52 13.89 -8.34
N LYS A 111 -2.74 14.19 -8.80
CA LYS A 111 -3.23 15.56 -8.97
C LYS A 111 -4.22 15.86 -7.86
N LEU A 112 -3.88 16.79 -6.99
CA LEU A 112 -4.74 17.29 -5.92
C LEU A 112 -5.58 18.47 -6.43
N SER A 113 -6.66 18.82 -5.72
CA SER A 113 -7.56 19.92 -6.08
C SER A 113 -6.85 21.27 -6.18
N SER A 114 -5.79 21.46 -5.43
CA SER A 114 -5.05 22.73 -5.31
C SER A 114 -3.55 22.53 -5.50
N GLY A 115 -3.10 22.21 -6.73
CA GLY A 115 -1.65 22.11 -6.91
C GLY A 115 -1.20 21.45 -8.21
N GLU A 116 0.11 21.49 -8.42
CA GLU A 116 0.75 20.78 -9.52
C GLU A 116 0.73 19.26 -9.29
N PRO A 117 0.74 18.45 -10.37
CA PRO A 117 0.82 17.01 -10.26
C PRO A 117 2.09 16.57 -9.52
N LEU A 118 1.92 15.70 -8.56
CA LEU A 118 3.02 15.10 -7.79
C LEU A 118 3.36 13.73 -8.37
N ASN A 119 4.66 13.47 -8.60
CA ASN A 119 5.15 12.14 -8.94
C ASN A 119 5.74 11.50 -7.68
N ILE A 120 5.25 10.32 -7.34
CA ILE A 120 5.66 9.60 -6.12
C ILE A 120 5.85 8.13 -6.48
N ILE A 121 7.05 7.60 -6.21
CA ILE A 121 7.31 6.18 -6.30
C ILE A 121 6.99 5.54 -4.95
N ALA A 122 6.22 4.47 -4.95
CA ALA A 122 5.96 3.68 -3.77
C ALA A 122 6.07 2.18 -4.08
N THR A 123 6.49 1.39 -3.08
CA THR A 123 6.70 -0.05 -3.20
C THR A 123 6.01 -0.77 -2.07
N GLY A 124 5.16 -1.72 -2.42
CA GLY A 124 4.54 -2.60 -1.43
C GLY A 124 5.07 -4.03 -1.55
N LYS A 125 4.93 -4.78 -0.47
CA LYS A 125 5.42 -6.13 -0.31
C LYS A 125 4.36 -7.04 0.27
N SER A 126 4.34 -8.28 -0.15
CA SER A 126 3.46 -9.30 0.44
C SER A 126 4.18 -10.63 0.51
N TYR A 127 4.11 -11.27 1.67
CA TYR A 127 4.74 -12.57 1.91
C TYR A 127 3.69 -13.67 1.77
N PHE A 128 4.04 -14.73 1.05
CA PHE A 128 3.19 -15.92 0.95
C PHE A 128 4.00 -17.20 0.93
N ARG A 129 3.38 -18.25 1.45
CA ARG A 129 3.98 -19.60 1.46
C ARG A 129 3.33 -20.45 0.39
N MET A 130 4.14 -21.33 -0.20
CA MET A 130 3.67 -22.30 -1.16
C MET A 130 3.24 -23.57 -0.44
N ASN A 131 2.00 -24.01 -0.69
CA ASN A 131 1.53 -25.29 -0.23
C ASN A 131 2.02 -26.36 -1.22
N ARG A 132 2.99 -27.17 -0.79
CA ARG A 132 3.36 -28.38 -1.53
C ARG A 132 2.33 -29.45 -1.25
N GLN A 133 1.69 -29.95 -2.29
CA GLN A 133 1.04 -31.26 -2.23
C GLN A 133 2.13 -32.31 -2.43
N VAL A 134 2.44 -33.05 -1.37
CA VAL A 134 3.26 -34.26 -1.47
C VAL A 134 2.36 -35.36 -2.03
N LEU A 135 2.29 -35.47 -3.33
CA LEU A 135 1.71 -36.64 -3.99
C LEU A 135 2.78 -37.69 -4.07
N ASP A 136 2.62 -38.74 -3.25
CA ASP A 136 3.37 -40.01 -3.26
C ASP A 136 4.70 -39.97 -4.05
N THR A 137 5.82 -39.70 -3.36
CA THR A 137 7.21 -39.82 -3.84
C THR A 137 7.68 -38.96 -5.02
N ILE A 138 6.86 -38.12 -5.63
CA ILE A 138 7.28 -37.17 -6.66
C ILE A 138 7.30 -35.75 -6.08
N TYR A 139 8.51 -35.22 -5.88
CA TYR A 139 8.69 -33.81 -5.52
C TYR A 139 8.37 -32.97 -6.75
N THR A 140 7.20 -32.35 -6.78
CA THR A 140 6.88 -31.35 -7.81
C THR A 140 7.55 -30.03 -7.45
N ASP A 141 8.13 -29.38 -8.47
CA ASP A 141 8.68 -28.03 -8.34
C ASP A 141 7.69 -27.05 -7.69
N SER A 142 8.22 -26.13 -6.91
CA SER A 142 7.42 -25.08 -6.25
C SER A 142 6.89 -24.11 -7.29
N VAL A 143 5.70 -24.37 -7.81
CA VAL A 143 5.05 -23.50 -8.81
C VAL A 143 4.12 -22.53 -8.12
N ILE A 144 4.33 -21.23 -8.36
CA ILE A 144 3.39 -20.19 -7.89
C ILE A 144 2.11 -20.32 -8.72
N THR A 145 0.99 -20.63 -8.06
CA THR A 145 -0.31 -20.69 -8.74
C THR A 145 -0.77 -19.30 -9.17
N ASN A 146 -1.66 -19.24 -10.18
CA ASN A 146 -2.24 -17.96 -10.61
C ASN A 146 -3.00 -17.26 -9.46
N GLN A 147 -3.63 -18.02 -8.58
CA GLN A 147 -4.35 -17.49 -7.42
C GLN A 147 -3.39 -16.92 -6.37
N ASP A 148 -2.30 -17.63 -6.05
CA ASP A 148 -1.28 -17.13 -5.11
C ASP A 148 -0.63 -15.86 -5.66
N ARG A 149 -0.33 -15.85 -6.96
CA ARG A 149 0.22 -14.70 -7.66
C ARG A 149 -0.72 -13.49 -7.59
N TYR A 150 -2.01 -13.70 -7.89
CA TYR A 150 -3.02 -12.64 -7.81
C TYR A 150 -3.13 -12.09 -6.39
N ASN A 151 -3.29 -12.95 -5.39
CA ASN A 151 -3.44 -12.55 -4.00
C ASN A 151 -2.20 -11.78 -3.49
N ALA A 152 -1.00 -12.27 -3.82
CA ALA A 152 0.23 -11.63 -3.40
C ALA A 152 0.41 -10.23 -4.02
N ILE A 153 0.11 -10.07 -5.32
CA ILE A 153 0.17 -8.77 -6.00
C ILE A 153 -0.91 -7.82 -5.46
N PHE A 154 -2.12 -8.32 -5.23
CA PHE A 154 -3.22 -7.56 -4.66
C PHE A 154 -2.85 -6.98 -3.28
N GLU A 155 -2.33 -7.80 -2.35
CA GLU A 155 -1.91 -7.34 -1.03
C GLU A 155 -0.69 -6.40 -1.09
N ALA A 156 0.31 -6.71 -1.91
CA ALA A 156 1.45 -5.83 -2.13
C ALA A 156 1.03 -4.47 -2.71
N SER A 157 0.00 -4.45 -3.56
CA SER A 157 -0.53 -3.20 -4.13
C SER A 157 -1.21 -2.33 -3.09
N LYS A 158 -1.91 -2.92 -2.14
CA LYS A 158 -2.49 -2.20 -0.99
C LYS A 158 -1.40 -1.57 -0.13
N GLU A 159 -0.33 -2.29 0.15
CA GLU A 159 0.80 -1.77 0.90
C GLU A 159 1.53 -0.65 0.16
N SER A 160 1.72 -0.78 -1.17
CA SER A 160 2.26 0.31 -2.01
C SER A 160 1.39 1.57 -1.92
N PHE A 161 0.07 1.40 -1.87
CA PHE A 161 -0.85 2.53 -1.69
C PHE A 161 -0.72 3.14 -0.29
N ASP A 162 -0.57 2.34 0.76
CA ASP A 162 -0.33 2.84 2.13
C ASP A 162 0.97 3.67 2.20
N GLU A 163 2.03 3.24 1.50
CA GLU A 163 3.28 4.01 1.38
C GLU A 163 3.08 5.34 0.61
N LEU A 164 2.29 5.31 -0.48
CA LEU A 164 1.90 6.54 -1.21
C LEU A 164 1.25 7.54 -0.24
N ILE A 165 0.27 7.08 0.53
CA ILE A 165 -0.47 7.91 1.49
C ILE A 165 0.47 8.50 2.55
N ALA A 166 1.39 7.69 3.08
CA ALA A 166 2.39 8.18 4.04
C ALA A 166 3.30 9.27 3.43
N LYS A 167 3.75 9.08 2.20
CA LYS A 167 4.58 10.06 1.47
C LYS A 167 3.81 11.34 1.17
N LEU A 168 2.54 11.25 0.81
CA LEU A 168 1.66 12.41 0.60
C LEU A 168 1.46 13.20 1.90
N ALA A 169 1.20 12.52 3.01
CA ALA A 169 1.05 13.15 4.33
C ALA A 169 2.29 13.93 4.72
N LEU A 170 3.49 13.36 4.50
CA LEU A 170 4.76 14.03 4.77
C LEU A 170 4.98 15.27 3.89
N LYS A 171 4.61 15.21 2.60
CA LYS A 171 4.68 16.37 1.70
C LYS A 171 3.69 17.47 2.10
N GLY A 172 2.44 17.11 2.42
CA GLY A 172 1.42 18.05 2.87
C GLY A 172 1.78 18.74 4.18
N TYR A 173 2.46 18.05 5.09
CA TYR A 173 2.96 18.66 6.32
C TYR A 173 4.05 19.72 6.05
N LYS A 174 4.92 19.50 5.06
CA LYS A 174 5.95 20.47 4.66
C LYS A 174 5.34 21.72 4.02
N LEU A 175 4.36 21.55 3.13
CA LEU A 175 3.67 22.66 2.45
C LEU A 175 2.85 23.56 3.40
N LYS A 176 2.47 23.05 4.57
CA LYS A 176 1.72 23.82 5.58
C LYS A 176 2.61 24.61 6.54
N LYS A 177 3.92 24.35 6.53
CA LYS A 177 4.90 24.93 7.45
C LYS A 177 5.67 26.11 6.82
N ASP A 178 5.62 26.23 5.50
CA ASP A 178 6.14 27.34 4.70
C ASP A 178 5.02 28.33 4.41
#